data_97dcd01e696b1ba0697a3231e178d99d
#
_entry.id   97dcd01e696b1ba0697a3231e178d99d
#
_cell.length_a   1.000
_cell.length_b   1.000
_cell.length_c   1.000
_cell.angle_alpha   90.00
_cell.angle_beta   90.00
_cell.angle_gamma   90.00
#
_symmetry.space_group_name_H-M   'P 1'
#
loop_
_entity.id
_entity.type
_entity.pdbx_description
1 polymer ?
#
loop_
_entity_poly.entity_id
_entity_poly.type
_entity_poly.pdbx_seq_one_letter_code
_entity_poly.pdbx_strand_id
1 'polypeptide(L)'
;MVNVKKLLKWLATGLLTVATLFSVAIIYVTFAVDINSFRSDIESMARQQGLDLTIEGDLAWTFLPQPGISIGHVGFSDQNIVSGTLDKLTLSVAWTDLLAISGDPSQLTSGSVQVSGGQMRYQAHNSLPVQLDNIDLRVRNVALDGSEFPLAASAQAFGGQQFAVETDVSVQVVNSTIDRINLSDLSIEVNEIKVTGNIEASSQMNFIQGNLQTNRFNLAQQLQLVSKLLPTMSAPKFANPSALRELSIESRFAIDQQALSDISTVMVLDNQSFDINLSIDQQRNKLITKISGDSLNVADYMSETSSEADNSALFAPLAIPFALWQGQSQVEINIGKILLDGFAVDNFYSNIFGNQRVLRITSLNADLFGGQI
;
A
#
# COMPACT_ATOMS: atom_id res chain seq x y z
N MET A 1 1.37 57.90 29.24
CA MET A 1 1.79 56.51 29.56
C MET A 1 0.54 55.67 29.73
N VAL A 2 0.32 54.76 28.78
CA VAL A 2 -0.79 53.80 28.85
C VAL A 2 -0.50 52.86 30.02
N ASN A 3 -1.45 52.73 30.95
CA ASN A 3 -1.25 51.95 32.16
C ASN A 3 -1.35 50.45 31.78
N VAL A 4 -0.22 49.84 31.43
CA VAL A 4 -0.07 48.47 30.94
C VAL A 4 -0.79 47.45 31.88
N LYS A 5 -0.81 47.71 33.19
CA LYS A 5 -1.55 46.88 34.16
C LYS A 5 -3.07 46.91 33.94
N LYS A 6 -3.61 48.07 33.55
CA LYS A 6 -5.04 48.20 33.24
C LYS A 6 -5.40 47.48 31.96
N LEU A 7 -4.57 47.60 30.92
CA LEU A 7 -4.74 46.89 29.64
C LEU A 7 -4.71 45.38 29.82
N LEU A 8 -3.72 44.88 30.58
CA LEU A 8 -3.57 43.43 30.87
C LEU A 8 -4.79 42.89 31.65
N LYS A 9 -5.34 43.67 32.59
CA LYS A 9 -6.52 43.28 33.36
C LYS A 9 -7.79 43.23 32.48
N TRP A 10 -7.95 44.16 31.54
CA TRP A 10 -9.04 44.14 30.57
C TRP A 10 -8.93 42.96 29.58
N LEU A 11 -7.72 42.66 29.11
CA LEU A 11 -7.46 41.49 28.25
C LEU A 11 -7.75 40.18 28.98
N ALA A 12 -7.29 40.04 30.23
CA ALA A 12 -7.54 38.85 31.03
C ALA A 12 -9.04 38.67 31.33
N THR A 13 -9.76 39.78 31.65
CA THR A 13 -11.22 39.73 31.88
C THR A 13 -11.95 39.35 30.59
N GLY A 14 -11.57 39.93 29.45
CA GLY A 14 -12.15 39.60 28.16
C GLY A 14 -11.96 38.13 27.80
N LEU A 15 -10.73 37.62 27.95
CA LEU A 15 -10.40 36.20 27.71
C LEU A 15 -11.21 35.27 28.61
N LEU A 16 -11.32 35.59 29.91
CA LEU A 16 -12.12 34.82 30.85
C LEU A 16 -13.58 34.78 30.48
N THR A 17 -14.14 35.92 30.05
CA THR A 17 -15.55 36.02 29.60
C THR A 17 -15.79 35.17 28.38
N VAL A 18 -14.89 35.23 27.37
CA VAL A 18 -14.96 34.40 26.15
C VAL A 18 -14.86 32.91 26.51
N ALA A 19 -13.93 32.55 27.37
CA ALA A 19 -13.75 31.14 27.82
C ALA A 19 -14.99 30.62 28.56
N THR A 20 -15.63 31.48 29.39
CA THR A 20 -16.87 31.12 30.11
C THR A 20 -18.04 30.96 29.16
N LEU A 21 -18.25 31.89 28.20
CA LEU A 21 -19.31 31.78 27.20
C LEU A 21 -19.10 30.51 26.33
N PHE A 22 -17.88 30.24 25.95
CA PHE A 22 -17.53 29.04 25.18
C PHE A 22 -17.84 27.76 25.98
N SER A 23 -17.45 27.70 27.26
CA SER A 23 -17.77 26.57 28.13
C SER A 23 -19.28 26.37 28.28
N VAL A 24 -20.05 27.45 28.43
CA VAL A 24 -21.52 27.38 28.53
C VAL A 24 -22.11 26.87 27.22
N ALA A 25 -21.60 27.33 26.06
CA ALA A 25 -22.07 26.84 24.76
C ALA A 25 -21.77 25.34 24.56
N ILE A 26 -20.59 24.88 24.95
CA ILE A 26 -20.25 23.44 24.94
C ILE A 26 -21.20 22.64 25.83
N ILE A 27 -21.41 23.09 27.07
CA ILE A 27 -22.32 22.44 28.01
C ILE A 27 -23.74 22.42 27.42
N TYR A 28 -24.21 23.50 26.85
CA TYR A 28 -25.53 23.55 26.25
C TYR A 28 -25.66 22.55 25.10
N VAL A 29 -24.71 22.51 24.15
CA VAL A 29 -24.76 21.57 23.02
C VAL A 29 -24.71 20.13 23.52
N THR A 30 -23.86 19.83 24.51
CA THR A 30 -23.72 18.47 25.04
C THR A 30 -25.00 17.97 25.72
N PHE A 31 -25.75 18.85 26.41
CA PHE A 31 -26.97 18.47 27.12
C PHE A 31 -28.26 18.67 26.32
N ALA A 32 -28.27 19.60 25.34
CA ALA A 32 -29.47 19.90 24.57
C ALA A 32 -29.65 18.99 23.32
N VAL A 33 -28.55 18.41 22.80
CA VAL A 33 -28.57 17.57 21.61
C VAL A 33 -28.18 16.15 21.99
N ASP A 34 -29.15 15.25 22.01
CA ASP A 34 -28.87 13.81 22.17
C ASP A 34 -28.26 13.26 20.86
N ILE A 35 -26.94 13.14 20.84
CA ILE A 35 -26.19 12.66 19.68
C ILE A 35 -26.52 11.17 19.35
N ASN A 36 -27.00 10.38 20.33
CA ASN A 36 -27.36 8.99 20.10
C ASN A 36 -28.61 8.85 19.21
N SER A 37 -29.42 9.91 19.11
CA SER A 37 -30.56 9.91 18.19
C SER A 37 -30.15 9.82 16.71
N PHE A 38 -28.93 10.21 16.36
CA PHE A 38 -28.40 10.15 14.99
C PHE A 38 -27.82 8.78 14.62
N ARG A 39 -27.76 7.80 15.55
CA ARG A 39 -27.20 6.46 15.30
C ARG A 39 -27.84 5.79 14.10
N SER A 40 -29.18 5.72 14.08
CA SER A 40 -29.94 5.07 13.00
C SER A 40 -29.72 5.76 11.65
N ASP A 41 -29.54 7.08 11.65
CA ASP A 41 -29.32 7.84 10.43
C ASP A 41 -27.91 7.55 9.84
N ILE A 42 -26.88 7.50 10.71
CA ILE A 42 -25.51 7.14 10.32
C ILE A 42 -25.49 5.72 9.75
N GLU A 43 -26.09 4.75 10.43
CA GLU A 43 -26.17 3.36 9.96
C GLU A 43 -26.92 3.25 8.63
N SER A 44 -28.00 4.01 8.46
CA SER A 44 -28.78 4.01 7.23
C SER A 44 -28.02 4.63 6.06
N MET A 45 -27.29 5.72 6.29
CA MET A 45 -26.41 6.32 5.27
C MET A 45 -25.29 5.39 4.83
N ALA A 46 -24.64 4.72 5.79
CA ALA A 46 -23.59 3.73 5.49
C ALA A 46 -24.15 2.58 4.62
N ARG A 47 -25.34 2.08 4.96
CA ARG A 47 -26.02 1.02 4.21
C ARG A 47 -26.40 1.45 2.79
N GLN A 48 -26.78 2.70 2.58
CA GLN A 48 -27.03 3.25 1.24
C GLN A 48 -25.77 3.27 0.36
N GLN A 49 -24.58 3.33 0.98
CA GLN A 49 -23.29 3.25 0.29
C GLN A 49 -22.76 1.82 0.17
N GLY A 50 -23.57 0.80 0.54
CA GLY A 50 -23.18 -0.61 0.46
C GLY A 50 -22.39 -1.15 1.66
N LEU A 51 -22.23 -0.35 2.72
CA LEU A 51 -21.52 -0.75 3.93
C LEU A 51 -22.51 -1.04 5.06
N ASP A 52 -22.58 -2.28 5.52
CA ASP A 52 -23.31 -2.62 6.74
C ASP A 52 -22.51 -2.18 7.97
N LEU A 53 -22.97 -1.10 8.57
CA LEU A 53 -22.37 -0.51 9.76
C LEU A 53 -23.31 -0.72 10.95
N THR A 54 -22.74 -1.13 12.08
CA THR A 54 -23.45 -1.29 13.36
C THR A 54 -22.71 -0.52 14.44
N ILE A 55 -23.39 0.37 15.13
CA ILE A 55 -22.83 1.17 16.22
C ILE A 55 -23.31 0.56 17.53
N GLU A 56 -22.43 -0.14 18.25
CA GLU A 56 -22.76 -0.77 19.54
C GLU A 56 -22.46 0.15 20.74
N GLY A 57 -21.46 1.02 20.59
CA GLY A 57 -21.04 1.94 21.64
C GLY A 57 -21.79 3.27 21.64
N ASP A 58 -21.43 4.13 22.57
CA ASP A 58 -22.01 5.46 22.68
C ASP A 58 -21.39 6.42 21.69
N LEU A 59 -22.23 7.34 21.16
CA LEU A 59 -21.80 8.52 20.47
C LEU A 59 -21.55 9.62 21.48
N ALA A 60 -20.40 10.32 21.36
CA ALA A 60 -20.04 11.40 22.24
C ALA A 60 -19.50 12.60 21.44
N TRP A 61 -19.86 13.81 21.89
CA TRP A 61 -19.28 15.02 21.36
C TRP A 61 -17.80 15.13 21.76
N THR A 62 -16.95 15.55 20.84
CA THR A 62 -15.57 15.99 21.12
C THR A 62 -15.46 17.45 20.74
N PHE A 63 -14.71 18.23 21.53
CA PHE A 63 -14.57 19.67 21.29
C PHE A 63 -13.10 20.09 21.17
N LEU A 64 -12.19 19.35 21.70
CA LEU A 64 -10.76 19.66 21.67
C LEU A 64 -9.96 18.46 21.13
N PRO A 65 -8.96 18.72 20.26
CA PRO A 65 -8.54 20.02 19.71
C PRO A 65 -9.51 20.58 18.65
N GLN A 66 -10.36 19.74 18.07
CA GLN A 66 -11.35 20.11 17.05
C GLN A 66 -12.74 19.58 17.45
N PRO A 67 -13.82 20.28 17.04
CA PRO A 67 -15.17 19.79 17.25
C PRO A 67 -15.43 18.55 16.40
N GLY A 68 -16.13 17.58 16.98
CA GLY A 68 -16.40 16.34 16.28
C GLY A 68 -17.25 15.37 17.06
N ILE A 69 -17.30 14.14 16.56
CA ILE A 69 -18.06 13.03 17.11
C ILE A 69 -17.10 11.87 17.34
N SER A 70 -17.14 11.28 18.51
CA SER A 70 -16.48 10.03 18.83
C SER A 70 -17.53 8.92 18.94
N ILE A 71 -17.29 7.82 18.26
CA ILE A 71 -18.16 6.65 18.19
C ILE A 71 -17.36 5.47 18.76
N GLY A 72 -17.86 4.86 19.81
CA GLY A 72 -17.27 3.65 20.37
C GLY A 72 -17.84 2.40 19.74
N HIS A 73 -17.05 1.34 19.65
CA HIS A 73 -17.42 -0.01 19.23
C HIS A 73 -18.29 -0.01 17.95
N VAL A 74 -17.63 0.16 16.82
CA VAL A 74 -18.28 0.16 15.50
C VAL A 74 -17.98 -1.16 14.81
N GLY A 75 -19.02 -1.94 14.52
CA GLY A 75 -18.93 -3.10 13.63
C GLY A 75 -19.17 -2.69 12.18
N PHE A 76 -18.48 -3.30 11.25
CA PHE A 76 -18.71 -3.09 9.82
C PHE A 76 -18.55 -4.39 9.02
N SER A 77 -19.31 -4.50 7.93
CA SER A 77 -19.14 -5.59 6.97
C SER A 77 -19.52 -5.15 5.57
N ASP A 78 -18.84 -5.72 4.58
CA ASP A 78 -19.13 -5.56 3.16
C ASP A 78 -19.20 -6.93 2.50
N GLN A 79 -20.40 -7.33 2.05
CA GLN A 79 -20.72 -8.52 1.24
C GLN A 79 -19.96 -9.80 1.65
N ASN A 80 -19.60 -9.98 2.90
CA ASN A 80 -18.78 -11.08 3.44
C ASN A 80 -17.31 -11.12 2.92
N ILE A 81 -16.85 -10.09 2.23
CA ILE A 81 -15.46 -9.97 1.78
C ILE A 81 -14.60 -9.33 2.88
N VAL A 82 -15.14 -8.28 3.49
CA VAL A 82 -14.50 -7.55 4.59
C VAL A 82 -15.46 -7.52 5.77
N SER A 83 -14.97 -7.78 6.95
CA SER A 83 -15.70 -7.57 8.20
C SER A 83 -14.73 -7.16 9.30
N GLY A 84 -15.20 -6.39 10.26
CA GLY A 84 -14.34 -5.95 11.35
C GLY A 84 -15.06 -5.16 12.42
N THR A 85 -14.30 -4.79 13.43
CA THR A 85 -14.73 -3.92 14.52
C THR A 85 -13.68 -2.84 14.76
N LEU A 86 -14.13 -1.64 15.11
CA LEU A 86 -13.28 -0.53 15.54
C LEU A 86 -13.62 -0.22 16.99
N ASP A 87 -12.61 -0.11 17.83
CA ASP A 87 -12.84 0.21 19.25
C ASP A 87 -13.31 1.65 19.40
N LYS A 88 -12.72 2.54 18.60
CA LYS A 88 -13.08 3.96 18.60
C LYS A 88 -12.88 4.58 17.23
N LEU A 89 -13.90 5.24 16.72
CA LEU A 89 -13.86 6.10 15.52
C LEU A 89 -14.12 7.54 15.97
N THR A 90 -13.25 8.48 15.58
CA THR A 90 -13.45 9.91 15.82
C THR A 90 -13.45 10.63 14.49
N LEU A 91 -14.51 11.40 14.25
CA LEU A 91 -14.67 12.28 13.12
C LEU A 91 -14.68 13.71 13.62
N SER A 92 -13.85 14.58 13.08
CA SER A 92 -13.79 15.98 13.50
C SER A 92 -13.66 16.93 12.30
N VAL A 93 -14.04 18.17 12.50
CA VAL A 93 -13.96 19.24 11.50
C VAL A 93 -13.18 20.42 12.07
N ALA A 94 -12.59 21.25 11.23
CA ALA A 94 -11.89 22.44 11.72
C ALA A 94 -12.87 23.46 12.31
N TRP A 95 -12.46 24.17 13.35
CA TRP A 95 -13.25 25.27 13.93
C TRP A 95 -13.60 26.36 12.92
N THR A 96 -12.66 26.65 12.00
CA THR A 96 -12.86 27.63 10.92
C THR A 96 -14.01 27.25 10.00
N ASP A 97 -14.10 25.97 9.65
CA ASP A 97 -15.14 25.46 8.76
C ASP A 97 -16.50 25.44 9.46
N LEU A 98 -16.51 25.06 10.74
CA LEU A 98 -17.74 25.09 11.53
C LEU A 98 -18.31 26.50 11.67
N LEU A 99 -17.44 27.51 11.80
CA LEU A 99 -17.85 28.91 11.87
C LEU A 99 -18.22 29.49 10.51
N ALA A 100 -17.72 28.93 9.41
CA ALA A 100 -18.02 29.34 8.04
C ALA A 100 -19.32 28.73 7.50
N ILE A 101 -19.86 27.69 8.15
CA ILE A 101 -21.08 27.01 7.72
C ILE A 101 -22.27 27.97 7.91
N SER A 102 -22.69 28.59 6.84
CA SER A 102 -23.93 29.33 6.74
C SER A 102 -25.12 28.47 6.30
N GLY A 103 -25.14 27.19 6.72
CA GLY A 103 -26.23 26.24 6.52
C GLY A 103 -26.05 25.19 5.42
N ASP A 104 -24.95 25.16 4.70
CA ASP A 104 -24.67 24.15 3.68
C ASP A 104 -23.50 23.23 4.10
N PRO A 105 -23.77 21.96 4.50
CA PRO A 105 -22.73 21.02 4.91
C PRO A 105 -21.72 20.65 3.81
N SER A 106 -22.05 20.93 2.53
CA SER A 106 -21.14 20.65 1.41
C SER A 106 -19.92 21.58 1.35
N GLN A 107 -19.92 22.64 2.17
CA GLN A 107 -18.82 23.60 2.28
C GLN A 107 -17.77 23.20 3.33
N LEU A 108 -17.91 22.06 3.98
CA LEU A 108 -16.87 21.51 4.86
C LEU A 108 -15.64 21.14 4.03
N THR A 109 -14.57 21.90 4.17
CA THR A 109 -13.35 21.75 3.37
C THR A 109 -12.23 21.04 4.11
N SER A 110 -12.32 20.93 5.43
CA SER A 110 -11.31 20.24 6.23
C SER A 110 -11.94 19.35 7.31
N GLY A 111 -11.49 18.13 7.37
CA GLY A 111 -11.94 17.17 8.36
C GLY A 111 -10.80 16.31 8.82
N SER A 112 -11.01 15.60 9.92
CA SER A 112 -10.04 14.59 10.38
C SER A 112 -10.77 13.32 10.76
N VAL A 113 -10.16 12.19 10.41
CA VAL A 113 -10.65 10.85 10.73
C VAL A 113 -9.59 10.15 11.56
N GLN A 114 -9.97 9.65 12.72
CA GLN A 114 -9.09 8.85 13.56
C GLN A 114 -9.80 7.56 13.96
N VAL A 115 -9.14 6.43 13.69
CA VAL A 115 -9.48 5.13 14.25
C VAL A 115 -8.42 4.80 15.29
N SER A 116 -8.84 4.32 16.45
CA SER A 116 -7.93 3.86 17.51
C SER A 116 -8.38 2.50 17.97
N GLY A 117 -7.54 1.51 17.74
CA GLY A 117 -7.84 0.11 17.95
C GLY A 117 -8.87 -0.41 16.94
N GLY A 118 -8.65 -1.58 16.44
CA GLY A 118 -9.59 -2.22 15.54
C GLY A 118 -9.09 -3.57 15.07
N GLN A 119 -10.03 -4.35 14.55
CA GLN A 119 -9.75 -5.64 13.95
C GLN A 119 -10.50 -5.70 12.62
N MET A 120 -9.86 -6.26 11.60
CA MET A 120 -10.45 -6.45 10.29
C MET A 120 -10.08 -7.83 9.76
N ARG A 121 -11.05 -8.50 9.18
CA ARG A 121 -10.86 -9.75 8.45
C ARG A 121 -11.23 -9.53 6.98
N TYR A 122 -10.28 -9.81 6.11
CA TYR A 122 -10.47 -9.81 4.67
C TYR A 122 -10.42 -11.23 4.14
N GLN A 123 -11.40 -11.64 3.36
CA GLN A 123 -11.45 -12.96 2.74
C GLN A 123 -12.00 -12.85 1.32
N ALA A 124 -11.13 -12.75 0.33
CA ALA A 124 -11.52 -12.85 -1.06
C ALA A 124 -11.90 -14.30 -1.41
N HIS A 125 -12.67 -14.45 -2.50
CA HIS A 125 -13.10 -15.77 -2.97
C HIS A 125 -11.89 -16.67 -3.27
N ASN A 126 -11.81 -17.84 -2.66
CA ASN A 126 -10.70 -18.80 -2.78
C ASN A 126 -9.33 -18.33 -2.23
N SER A 127 -9.29 -17.31 -1.38
CA SER A 127 -8.05 -16.89 -0.71
C SER A 127 -8.04 -17.28 0.78
N LEU A 128 -6.84 -17.37 1.36
CA LEU A 128 -6.69 -17.46 2.80
C LEU A 128 -7.18 -16.16 3.44
N PRO A 129 -7.91 -16.22 4.56
CA PRO A 129 -8.32 -15.02 5.25
C PRO A 129 -7.10 -14.26 5.80
N VAL A 130 -7.07 -12.96 5.57
CA VAL A 130 -6.10 -12.07 6.19
C VAL A 130 -6.79 -11.36 7.34
N GLN A 131 -6.20 -11.47 8.54
CA GLN A 131 -6.67 -10.76 9.73
C GLN A 131 -5.68 -9.65 10.05
N LEU A 132 -6.21 -8.45 10.25
CA LEU A 132 -5.49 -7.30 10.76
C LEU A 132 -6.00 -7.00 12.17
N ASP A 133 -5.09 -6.82 13.10
CA ASP A 133 -5.36 -6.49 14.49
C ASP A 133 -4.70 -5.16 14.83
N ASN A 134 -5.16 -4.52 15.91
CA ASN A 134 -4.62 -3.25 16.41
C ASN A 134 -4.52 -2.18 15.32
N ILE A 135 -5.62 -2.01 14.57
CA ILE A 135 -5.67 -1.03 13.47
C ILE A 135 -5.78 0.36 14.06
N ASP A 136 -4.81 1.21 13.75
CA ASP A 136 -4.86 2.65 13.99
C ASP A 136 -4.81 3.38 12.65
N LEU A 137 -5.67 4.39 12.49
CA LEU A 137 -5.69 5.26 11.31
C LEU A 137 -5.82 6.71 11.75
N ARG A 138 -5.03 7.59 11.14
CA ARG A 138 -5.09 9.04 11.34
C ARG A 138 -5.03 9.74 10.01
N VAL A 139 -6.09 10.44 9.68
CA VAL A 139 -6.15 11.35 8.54
C VAL A 139 -6.48 12.72 9.09
N ARG A 140 -5.70 13.73 8.78
CA ARG A 140 -5.89 15.10 9.29
C ARG A 140 -6.04 16.08 8.14
N ASN A 141 -6.90 17.09 8.37
CA ASN A 141 -7.11 18.19 7.42
C ASN A 141 -7.47 17.70 6.02
N VAL A 142 -8.37 16.69 5.95
CA VAL A 142 -8.83 16.14 4.66
C VAL A 142 -9.33 17.30 3.79
N ALA A 143 -8.76 17.45 2.61
CA ALA A 143 -9.13 18.44 1.63
C ALA A 143 -9.49 17.76 0.31
N LEU A 144 -10.52 18.26 -0.36
CA LEU A 144 -10.99 17.73 -1.65
C LEU A 144 -10.73 18.71 -2.80
N ASP A 145 -9.94 19.75 -2.54
CA ASP A 145 -9.58 20.81 -3.49
C ASP A 145 -8.24 20.57 -4.21
N GLY A 146 -7.62 19.39 -3.96
CA GLY A 146 -6.31 19.04 -4.45
C GLY A 146 -5.14 19.37 -3.51
N SER A 147 -5.43 19.98 -2.36
CA SER A 147 -4.41 20.21 -1.32
C SER A 147 -3.98 18.89 -0.69
N GLU A 148 -2.71 18.82 -0.30
CA GLU A 148 -2.16 17.64 0.37
C GLU A 148 -2.57 17.60 1.85
N PHE A 149 -2.86 16.39 2.35
CA PHE A 149 -3.12 16.13 3.76
C PHE A 149 -2.47 14.82 4.22
N PRO A 150 -1.95 14.76 5.46
CA PRO A 150 -1.25 13.59 5.96
C PRO A 150 -2.20 12.45 6.33
N LEU A 151 -1.82 11.24 5.94
CA LEU A 151 -2.42 9.97 6.32
C LEU A 151 -1.36 9.10 6.99
N ALA A 152 -1.66 8.56 8.16
CA ALA A 152 -0.87 7.55 8.82
C ALA A 152 -1.77 6.39 9.24
N ALA A 153 -1.35 5.17 8.95
CA ALA A 153 -2.05 3.96 9.35
C ALA A 153 -1.06 2.93 9.89
N SER A 154 -1.50 2.15 10.87
CA SER A 154 -0.75 1.00 11.36
C SER A 154 -1.68 -0.15 11.71
N ALA A 155 -1.17 -1.37 11.61
CA ALA A 155 -1.88 -2.58 11.97
C ALA A 155 -0.88 -3.70 12.29
N GLN A 156 -1.39 -4.78 12.86
CA GLN A 156 -0.66 -6.04 13.01
C GLN A 156 -1.35 -7.13 12.19
N ALA A 157 -0.57 -7.97 11.53
CA ALA A 157 -1.09 -9.12 10.80
C ALA A 157 -0.15 -10.33 10.98
N PHE A 158 -0.58 -11.48 10.52
CA PHE A 158 0.25 -12.69 10.43
C PHE A 158 1.00 -13.02 11.71
N GLY A 159 0.31 -13.01 12.86
CA GLY A 159 0.91 -13.39 14.15
C GLY A 159 1.76 -12.30 14.79
N GLY A 160 1.44 -11.02 14.54
CA GLY A 160 2.06 -9.88 15.22
C GLY A 160 3.06 -9.11 14.38
N GLN A 161 3.15 -9.37 13.07
CA GLN A 161 3.95 -8.55 12.15
C GLN A 161 3.35 -7.14 12.08
N GLN A 162 4.16 -6.12 12.33
CA GLN A 162 3.74 -4.73 12.26
C GLN A 162 3.78 -4.20 10.84
N PHE A 163 2.73 -3.49 10.46
CA PHE A 163 2.59 -2.76 9.22
C PHE A 163 2.34 -1.30 9.56
N ALA A 164 3.06 -0.42 8.93
CA ALA A 164 2.82 1.02 9.03
C ALA A 164 2.83 1.64 7.63
N VAL A 165 1.96 2.61 7.42
CA VAL A 165 1.87 3.40 6.19
C VAL A 165 1.80 4.86 6.58
N GLU A 166 2.65 5.68 5.99
CA GLU A 166 2.63 7.13 6.10
C GLU A 166 2.70 7.71 4.69
N THR A 167 1.89 8.72 4.41
CA THR A 167 1.87 9.38 3.10
C THR A 167 1.16 10.72 3.21
N ASP A 168 1.49 11.65 2.33
CA ASP A 168 0.65 12.80 2.05
C ASP A 168 -0.28 12.45 0.88
N VAL A 169 -1.57 12.71 1.07
CA VAL A 169 -2.63 12.38 0.11
C VAL A 169 -3.15 13.68 -0.49
N SER A 170 -3.31 13.74 -1.81
CA SER A 170 -4.13 14.78 -2.43
C SER A 170 -5.24 14.15 -3.27
N VAL A 171 -6.43 14.73 -3.19
CA VAL A 171 -7.63 14.26 -3.89
C VAL A 171 -8.16 15.38 -4.75
N GLN A 172 -8.18 15.16 -6.05
CA GLN A 172 -8.77 16.11 -6.99
C GLN A 172 -10.20 15.68 -7.33
N VAL A 173 -11.14 16.59 -7.10
CA VAL A 173 -12.56 16.36 -7.41
C VAL A 173 -12.96 17.24 -8.59
N VAL A 174 -13.57 16.63 -9.62
CA VAL A 174 -14.10 17.31 -10.80
C VAL A 174 -15.56 16.92 -10.95
N ASN A 175 -16.44 17.91 -11.07
CA ASN A 175 -17.90 17.69 -11.18
C ASN A 175 -18.48 16.78 -10.08
N SER A 176 -18.06 16.99 -8.83
CA SER A 176 -18.46 16.19 -7.65
C SER A 176 -18.06 14.72 -7.70
N THR A 177 -17.11 14.36 -8.55
CA THR A 177 -16.57 13.01 -8.65
C THR A 177 -15.06 13.07 -8.42
N ILE A 178 -14.52 12.14 -7.68
CA ILE A 178 -13.08 12.02 -7.53
C ILE A 178 -12.50 11.72 -8.92
N ASP A 179 -11.59 12.54 -9.39
CA ASP A 179 -10.89 12.38 -10.67
C ASP A 179 -9.54 11.70 -10.47
N ARG A 180 -8.77 12.19 -9.50
CA ARG A 180 -7.40 11.77 -9.28
C ARG A 180 -7.06 11.69 -7.80
N ILE A 181 -6.24 10.72 -7.44
CA ILE A 181 -5.66 10.54 -6.11
C ILE A 181 -4.15 10.49 -6.26
N ASN A 182 -3.44 11.29 -5.50
CA ASN A 182 -2.00 11.28 -5.38
C ASN A 182 -1.60 10.83 -3.97
N LEU A 183 -0.60 9.96 -3.90
CA LEU A 183 0.12 9.60 -2.69
C LEU A 183 1.56 10.08 -2.86
N SER A 184 1.95 11.15 -2.17
CA SER A 184 3.30 11.69 -2.13
C SER A 184 3.99 11.30 -0.81
N ASP A 185 5.31 11.23 -0.83
CA ASP A 185 6.11 10.83 0.33
C ASP A 185 5.64 9.52 0.98
N LEU A 186 5.16 8.58 0.14
CA LEU A 186 4.70 7.28 0.59
C LEU A 186 5.82 6.51 1.29
N SER A 187 5.56 6.05 2.50
CA SER A 187 6.40 5.16 3.27
C SER A 187 5.56 3.99 3.79
N ILE A 188 5.89 2.78 3.38
CA ILE A 188 5.28 1.54 3.87
C ILE A 188 6.36 0.76 4.59
N GLU A 189 6.13 0.43 5.85
CA GLU A 189 7.07 -0.34 6.67
C GLU A 189 6.44 -1.67 7.07
N VAL A 190 7.16 -2.77 6.80
CA VAL A 190 6.79 -4.12 7.21
C VAL A 190 8.04 -4.78 7.79
N ASN A 191 8.12 -4.86 9.11
CA ASN A 191 9.34 -5.29 9.80
C ASN A 191 10.57 -4.46 9.39
N GLU A 192 11.54 -5.09 8.72
CA GLU A 192 12.77 -4.46 8.25
C GLU A 192 12.65 -3.88 6.82
N ILE A 193 11.55 -4.20 6.13
CA ILE A 193 11.33 -3.73 4.76
C ILE A 193 10.65 -2.36 4.83
N LYS A 194 11.29 -1.39 4.21
CA LYS A 194 10.73 -0.07 3.99
C LYS A 194 10.60 0.19 2.49
N VAL A 195 9.37 0.45 2.05
CA VAL A 195 9.05 0.85 0.67
C VAL A 195 8.74 2.34 0.69
N THR A 196 9.40 3.12 -0.13
CA THR A 196 9.14 4.57 -0.27
C THR A 196 8.85 4.92 -1.72
N GLY A 197 8.15 6.02 -1.95
CA GLY A 197 7.89 6.50 -3.31
C GLY A 197 6.65 7.37 -3.43
N ASN A 198 6.12 7.42 -4.64
CA ASN A 198 4.93 8.19 -4.97
C ASN A 198 4.03 7.37 -5.90
N ILE A 199 2.72 7.51 -5.75
CA ILE A 199 1.72 6.87 -6.60
C ILE A 199 0.67 7.90 -6.99
N GLU A 200 0.34 7.95 -8.27
CA GLU A 200 -0.79 8.70 -8.80
C GLU A 200 -1.75 7.72 -9.48
N ALA A 201 -3.04 7.85 -9.20
CA ALA A 201 -4.06 6.99 -9.78
C ALA A 201 -5.30 7.82 -10.18
N SER A 202 -5.95 7.44 -11.28
CA SER A 202 -7.31 7.90 -11.57
C SER A 202 -8.32 7.21 -10.66
N SER A 203 -9.44 7.85 -10.38
CA SER A 203 -10.49 7.30 -9.50
C SER A 203 -11.03 5.95 -9.96
N GLN A 204 -11.04 5.69 -11.26
CA GLN A 204 -11.48 4.43 -11.84
C GLN A 204 -10.37 3.37 -11.91
N MET A 205 -9.16 3.69 -11.40
CA MET A 205 -7.98 2.82 -11.47
C MET A 205 -7.60 2.36 -12.88
N ASN A 206 -8.10 3.05 -13.91
CA ASN A 206 -7.75 2.75 -15.30
C ASN A 206 -6.37 3.30 -15.69
N PHE A 207 -5.84 4.22 -14.90
CA PHE A 207 -4.49 4.75 -15.01
C PHE A 207 -3.84 4.81 -13.62
N ILE A 208 -2.65 4.23 -13.49
CA ILE A 208 -1.84 4.26 -12.26
C ILE A 208 -0.39 4.46 -12.68
N GLN A 209 0.28 5.44 -12.11
CA GLN A 209 1.71 5.66 -12.32
C GLN A 209 2.42 5.94 -11.01
N GLY A 210 3.73 5.73 -10.99
CA GLY A 210 4.52 6.04 -9.82
C GLY A 210 5.93 5.52 -9.87
N ASN A 211 6.61 5.75 -8.75
CA ASN A 211 7.88 5.14 -8.46
C ASN A 211 7.86 4.56 -7.05
N LEU A 212 8.49 3.43 -6.85
CA LEU A 212 8.64 2.78 -5.57
C LEU A 212 10.07 2.28 -5.43
N GLN A 213 10.63 2.44 -4.25
CA GLN A 213 11.95 1.90 -3.92
C GLN A 213 11.93 1.23 -2.56
N THR A 214 12.70 0.16 -2.41
CA THR A 214 12.90 -0.50 -1.13
C THR A 214 14.27 -0.14 -0.55
N ASN A 215 14.39 -0.15 0.78
CA ASN A 215 15.70 -0.28 1.40
C ASN A 215 16.31 -1.65 1.02
N ARG A 216 17.58 -1.87 1.35
CA ARG A 216 18.17 -3.21 1.33
C ARG A 216 17.61 -4.02 2.48
N PHE A 217 17.17 -5.25 2.20
CA PHE A 217 16.62 -6.17 3.19
C PHE A 217 17.04 -7.62 2.91
N ASN A 218 16.89 -8.46 3.93
CA ASN A 218 17.23 -9.89 3.86
C ASN A 218 16.04 -10.70 3.34
N LEU A 219 16.03 -11.02 2.04
CA LEU A 219 14.95 -11.80 1.42
C LEU A 219 14.87 -13.22 1.99
N ALA A 220 16.00 -13.88 2.29
CA ALA A 220 16.02 -15.23 2.87
C ALA A 220 15.28 -15.26 4.22
N GLN A 221 15.48 -14.26 5.06
CA GLN A 221 14.78 -14.12 6.32
C GLN A 221 13.27 -13.92 6.11
N GLN A 222 12.87 -13.09 5.15
CA GLN A 222 11.46 -12.87 4.84
C GLN A 222 10.79 -14.15 4.31
N LEU A 223 11.47 -14.91 3.44
CA LEU A 223 10.96 -16.21 2.96
C LEU A 223 10.78 -17.22 4.11
N GLN A 224 11.67 -17.22 5.10
CA GLN A 224 11.51 -18.04 6.30
C GLN A 224 10.29 -17.61 7.14
N LEU A 225 10.03 -16.33 7.27
CA LEU A 225 8.83 -15.82 7.96
C LEU A 225 7.57 -16.25 7.20
N VAL A 226 7.53 -16.06 5.89
CA VAL A 226 6.40 -16.46 5.05
C VAL A 226 6.15 -17.98 5.11
N SER A 227 7.21 -18.80 5.10
CA SER A 227 7.07 -20.25 5.19
C SER A 227 6.48 -20.73 6.53
N LYS A 228 6.73 -20.01 7.62
CA LYS A 228 6.09 -20.28 8.92
C LYS A 228 4.61 -19.94 8.92
N LEU A 229 4.21 -18.91 8.16
CA LEU A 229 2.83 -18.46 8.06
C LEU A 229 2.02 -19.28 7.05
N LEU A 230 2.67 -19.79 6.01
CA LEU A 230 2.09 -20.61 4.94
C LEU A 230 2.74 -21.99 4.95
N PRO A 231 2.20 -22.97 5.71
CA PRO A 231 2.82 -24.30 5.85
C PRO A 231 2.95 -25.08 4.54
N THR A 232 2.25 -24.65 3.48
CA THR A 232 2.37 -25.21 2.12
C THR A 232 3.63 -24.76 1.39
N MET A 233 4.29 -23.69 1.88
CA MET A 233 5.55 -23.18 1.33
C MET A 233 6.70 -23.57 2.24
N SER A 234 7.69 -24.27 1.70
CA SER A 234 8.97 -24.50 2.39
C SER A 234 9.94 -23.38 2.04
N ALA A 235 10.65 -22.84 3.04
CA ALA A 235 11.73 -21.92 2.77
C ALA A 235 12.85 -22.63 1.96
N PRO A 236 13.34 -22.04 0.87
CA PRO A 236 14.41 -22.62 0.10
C PRO A 236 15.70 -22.68 0.95
N LYS A 237 16.44 -23.78 0.81
CA LYS A 237 17.78 -23.92 1.38
C LYS A 237 18.79 -23.82 0.25
N PHE A 238 19.68 -22.87 0.34
CA PHE A 238 20.72 -22.63 -0.66
C PHE A 238 22.04 -23.17 -0.22
N ALA A 239 22.85 -23.63 -1.17
CA ALA A 239 24.23 -24.11 -0.94
C ALA A 239 25.09 -22.97 -0.35
N ASN A 240 24.89 -21.74 -0.79
CA ASN A 240 25.50 -20.57 -0.17
C ASN A 240 24.59 -20.00 0.93
N PRO A 241 25.01 -20.08 2.21
CA PRO A 241 24.21 -19.48 3.31
C PRO A 241 24.05 -17.96 3.24
N SER A 242 24.82 -17.30 2.37
CA SER A 242 24.73 -15.85 2.14
C SER A 242 23.79 -15.48 0.99
N ALA A 243 23.22 -16.46 0.28
CA ALA A 243 22.29 -16.20 -0.81
C ALA A 243 21.01 -15.48 -0.31
N LEU A 244 20.50 -14.57 -1.11
CA LEU A 244 19.30 -13.78 -0.85
C LEU A 244 19.35 -12.90 0.42
N ARG A 245 20.54 -12.50 0.88
CA ARG A 245 20.65 -11.65 2.07
C ARG A 245 20.44 -10.18 1.79
N GLU A 246 20.75 -9.75 0.59
CA GLU A 246 20.67 -8.34 0.22
C GLU A 246 19.81 -8.18 -1.04
N LEU A 247 18.57 -7.76 -0.86
CA LEU A 247 17.70 -7.37 -1.97
C LEU A 247 17.30 -5.90 -1.83
N SER A 248 17.43 -5.14 -2.92
CA SER A 248 16.77 -3.84 -3.07
C SER A 248 16.15 -3.73 -4.46
N ILE A 249 15.04 -3.01 -4.54
CA ILE A 249 14.24 -2.85 -5.75
C ILE A 249 13.95 -1.36 -5.92
N GLU A 250 14.17 -0.82 -7.10
CA GLU A 250 13.66 0.48 -7.54
C GLU A 250 12.80 0.25 -8.77
N SER A 251 11.56 0.69 -8.74
CA SER A 251 10.60 0.47 -9.82
C SER A 251 9.91 1.77 -10.20
N ARG A 252 9.77 2.01 -11.50
CA ARG A 252 8.93 3.04 -12.09
C ARG A 252 7.89 2.37 -12.95
N PHE A 253 6.67 2.79 -12.84
CA PHE A 253 5.57 2.17 -13.56
C PHE A 253 4.57 3.22 -14.05
N ALA A 254 4.00 2.91 -15.22
CA ALA A 254 2.84 3.57 -15.78
C ALA A 254 1.93 2.48 -16.34
N ILE A 255 0.80 2.27 -15.67
CA ILE A 255 -0.18 1.24 -16.01
C ILE A 255 -1.41 1.94 -16.56
N ASP A 256 -1.78 1.64 -17.81
CA ASP A 256 -2.98 2.13 -18.45
C ASP A 256 -3.77 0.94 -18.98
N GLN A 257 -5.00 0.76 -18.50
CA GLN A 257 -5.84 -0.36 -18.92
C GLN A 257 -6.29 -0.26 -20.39
N GLN A 258 -6.18 0.90 -21.02
CA GLN A 258 -6.61 1.15 -22.39
C GLN A 258 -5.45 1.29 -23.38
N ALA A 259 -4.22 1.38 -22.89
CA ALA A 259 -3.04 1.61 -23.70
C ALA A 259 -1.90 0.63 -23.36
N LEU A 260 -0.69 1.02 -23.70
CA LEU A 260 0.52 0.32 -23.33
C LEU A 260 0.87 0.64 -21.88
N SER A 261 1.12 -0.37 -21.07
CA SER A 261 1.62 -0.24 -19.71
C SER A 261 3.09 -0.61 -19.66
N ASP A 262 3.89 0.24 -19.02
CA ASP A 262 5.33 0.04 -18.90
C ASP A 262 5.75 0.03 -17.42
N ILE A 263 6.59 -0.95 -17.06
CA ILE A 263 7.21 -1.06 -15.73
C ILE A 263 8.70 -1.24 -15.96
N SER A 264 9.50 -0.36 -15.37
CA SER A 264 10.97 -0.45 -15.38
C SER A 264 11.46 -0.62 -13.96
N THR A 265 12.21 -1.68 -13.71
CA THR A 265 12.67 -2.06 -12.37
C THR A 265 14.17 -2.32 -12.39
N VAL A 266 14.89 -1.69 -11.49
CA VAL A 266 16.26 -2.04 -11.15
C VAL A 266 16.22 -2.87 -9.88
N MET A 267 16.75 -4.09 -9.95
CA MET A 267 16.85 -5.00 -8.83
C MET A 267 18.31 -5.29 -8.53
N VAL A 268 18.73 -5.07 -7.29
CA VAL A 268 20.06 -5.48 -6.82
C VAL A 268 19.90 -6.64 -5.85
N LEU A 269 20.44 -7.81 -6.22
CA LEU A 269 20.40 -9.04 -5.44
C LEU A 269 21.82 -9.48 -5.14
N ASP A 270 22.20 -9.51 -3.87
CA ASP A 270 23.54 -9.96 -3.41
C ASP A 270 24.69 -9.33 -4.23
N ASN A 271 24.63 -7.98 -4.44
CA ASN A 271 25.54 -7.17 -5.24
C ASN A 271 25.50 -7.42 -6.77
N GLN A 272 24.53 -8.14 -7.28
CA GLN A 272 24.27 -8.31 -8.71
C GLN A 272 23.10 -7.43 -9.13
N SER A 273 23.30 -6.62 -10.17
CA SER A 273 22.29 -5.69 -10.65
C SER A 273 21.57 -6.24 -11.88
N PHE A 274 20.26 -6.09 -11.90
CA PHE A 274 19.38 -6.50 -13.01
C PHE A 274 18.45 -5.36 -13.37
N ASP A 275 18.38 -5.05 -14.66
CA ASP A 275 17.36 -4.19 -15.24
C ASP A 275 16.22 -5.05 -15.80
N ILE A 276 15.02 -4.85 -15.31
CA ILE A 276 13.82 -5.58 -15.69
C ILE A 276 12.82 -4.60 -16.28
N ASN A 277 12.53 -4.74 -17.57
CA ASN A 277 11.54 -3.91 -18.25
C ASN A 277 10.35 -4.77 -18.68
N LEU A 278 9.16 -4.37 -18.27
CA LEU A 278 7.91 -5.04 -18.55
C LEU A 278 7.01 -4.12 -19.37
N SER A 279 6.56 -4.57 -20.51
CA SER A 279 5.59 -3.85 -21.35
C SER A 279 4.37 -4.72 -21.59
N ILE A 280 3.18 -4.20 -21.27
CA ILE A 280 1.90 -4.87 -21.40
C ILE A 280 1.07 -4.16 -22.47
N ASP A 281 0.80 -4.81 -23.58
CA ASP A 281 -0.12 -4.35 -24.62
C ASP A 281 -1.47 -5.08 -24.42
N GLN A 282 -2.39 -4.40 -23.78
CA GLN A 282 -3.72 -4.93 -23.49
C GLN A 282 -4.52 -5.19 -24.78
N GLN A 283 -4.39 -4.32 -25.80
CA GLN A 283 -5.14 -4.45 -27.05
C GLN A 283 -4.69 -5.67 -27.85
N ARG A 284 -3.39 -5.99 -27.82
CA ARG A 284 -2.82 -7.17 -28.49
C ARG A 284 -2.72 -8.38 -27.58
N ASN A 285 -3.12 -8.25 -26.33
CA ASN A 285 -2.98 -9.28 -25.30
C ASN A 285 -1.55 -9.85 -25.25
N LYS A 286 -0.57 -8.95 -25.22
CA LYS A 286 0.85 -9.29 -25.29
C LYS A 286 1.62 -8.72 -24.09
N LEU A 287 2.45 -9.56 -23.48
CA LEU A 287 3.41 -9.21 -22.45
C LEU A 287 4.82 -9.35 -22.99
N ILE A 288 5.64 -8.32 -22.85
CA ILE A 288 7.06 -8.34 -23.18
C ILE A 288 7.85 -8.08 -21.90
N THR A 289 8.72 -8.99 -21.55
CA THR A 289 9.65 -8.87 -20.41
C THR A 289 11.07 -8.88 -20.94
N LYS A 290 11.86 -7.86 -20.60
CA LYS A 290 13.29 -7.79 -20.88
C LYS A 290 14.05 -7.79 -19.58
N ILE A 291 14.99 -8.69 -19.43
CA ILE A 291 15.86 -8.82 -18.27
C ILE A 291 17.30 -8.68 -18.76
N SER A 292 18.03 -7.73 -18.21
CA SER A 292 19.46 -7.55 -18.47
C SER A 292 20.24 -7.45 -17.16
N GLY A 293 21.48 -7.93 -17.18
CA GLY A 293 22.37 -7.88 -16.03
C GLY A 293 23.81 -8.14 -16.45
N ASP A 294 24.76 -7.62 -15.67
CA ASP A 294 26.17 -7.80 -15.95
C ASP A 294 26.62 -9.23 -15.61
N SER A 295 26.15 -9.76 -14.50
CA SER A 295 26.52 -11.11 -14.07
C SER A 295 25.43 -11.75 -13.23
N LEU A 296 25.35 -13.08 -13.27
CA LEU A 296 24.50 -13.91 -12.41
C LEU A 296 25.30 -15.10 -11.90
N ASN A 297 25.52 -15.18 -10.59
CA ASN A 297 26.13 -16.36 -9.96
C ASN A 297 25.04 -17.36 -9.56
N VAL A 298 24.70 -18.25 -10.47
CA VAL A 298 23.69 -19.31 -10.25
C VAL A 298 24.10 -20.28 -9.16
N ALA A 299 25.41 -20.55 -9.01
CA ALA A 299 25.92 -21.49 -8.01
C ALA A 299 25.52 -21.11 -6.59
N ASP A 300 25.43 -19.79 -6.28
CA ASP A 300 25.02 -19.31 -4.96
C ASP A 300 23.56 -19.64 -4.62
N TYR A 301 22.71 -19.80 -5.63
CA TYR A 301 21.26 -20.00 -5.49
C TYR A 301 20.84 -21.46 -5.72
N MET A 302 21.78 -22.36 -5.94
CA MET A 302 21.47 -23.79 -6.06
C MET A 302 21.10 -24.39 -4.70
N SER A 303 20.16 -25.32 -4.71
CA SER A 303 19.75 -26.02 -3.48
C SER A 303 20.84 -26.97 -2.99
N GLU A 304 21.06 -27.07 -1.67
CA GLU A 304 21.94 -28.08 -1.05
C GLU A 304 21.54 -29.54 -1.39
N THR A 305 20.30 -29.77 -1.76
CA THR A 305 19.71 -31.11 -1.96
C THR A 305 19.42 -31.44 -3.42
N SER A 306 20.17 -30.94 -4.39
CA SER A 306 20.01 -31.35 -5.78
C SER A 306 20.53 -32.79 -5.99
N SER A 307 19.82 -33.78 -5.45
CA SER A 307 19.80 -35.10 -6.05
C SER A 307 19.15 -35.00 -7.43
N GLU A 308 19.67 -35.64 -8.43
CA GLU A 308 19.49 -35.60 -9.89
C GLU A 308 18.04 -35.45 -10.45
N ALA A 309 17.00 -35.22 -9.63
CA ALA A 309 15.61 -35.33 -10.06
C ALA A 309 14.85 -34.02 -10.29
N ASP A 310 15.35 -32.84 -9.89
CA ASP A 310 14.51 -31.62 -9.92
C ASP A 310 15.19 -30.36 -10.50
N ASN A 311 15.73 -30.52 -11.73
CA ASN A 311 16.19 -29.36 -12.52
C ASN A 311 15.05 -28.39 -12.93
N SER A 312 13.80 -28.73 -12.66
CA SER A 312 12.62 -27.85 -12.92
C SER A 312 12.60 -26.60 -12.06
N ALA A 313 13.19 -26.64 -10.86
CA ALA A 313 13.22 -25.49 -9.95
C ALA A 313 14.11 -24.33 -10.46
N LEU A 314 15.15 -24.61 -11.24
CA LEU A 314 16.04 -23.60 -11.82
C LEU A 314 15.32 -22.71 -12.85
N PHE A 315 14.31 -23.24 -13.53
CA PHE A 315 13.56 -22.53 -14.55
C PHE A 315 12.22 -21.96 -14.03
N ALA A 316 11.85 -22.25 -12.80
CA ALA A 316 10.59 -21.78 -12.21
C ALA A 316 10.44 -20.24 -12.26
N PRO A 317 11.45 -19.42 -11.94
CA PRO A 317 11.33 -17.95 -12.06
C PRO A 317 11.08 -17.48 -13.47
N LEU A 318 11.62 -18.17 -14.49
CA LEU A 318 11.40 -17.85 -15.90
C LEU A 318 9.98 -18.18 -16.38
N ALA A 319 9.31 -19.10 -15.70
CA ALA A 319 7.95 -19.50 -16.01
C ALA A 319 6.88 -18.54 -15.46
N ILE A 320 7.21 -17.69 -14.48
CA ILE A 320 6.27 -16.78 -13.83
C ILE A 320 5.54 -15.88 -14.82
N PRO A 321 6.21 -15.17 -15.77
CA PRO A 321 5.51 -14.33 -16.74
C PRO A 321 4.49 -15.12 -17.57
N PHE A 322 4.81 -16.35 -17.92
CA PHE A 322 3.94 -17.21 -18.75
C PHE A 322 2.77 -17.82 -17.96
N ALA A 323 2.93 -18.00 -16.65
CA ALA A 323 1.87 -18.49 -15.76
C ALA A 323 0.87 -17.41 -15.40
N LEU A 324 1.34 -16.16 -15.21
CA LEU A 324 0.51 -15.03 -14.79
C LEU A 324 -0.26 -14.37 -15.94
N TRP A 325 0.23 -14.48 -17.18
CA TRP A 325 -0.36 -13.83 -18.34
C TRP A 325 -1.11 -14.83 -19.24
N GLN A 326 -2.39 -14.57 -19.47
CA GLN A 326 -3.22 -15.48 -20.31
C GLN A 326 -3.00 -15.33 -21.83
N GLY A 327 -2.34 -14.25 -22.25
CA GLY A 327 -2.06 -13.95 -23.65
C GLY A 327 -0.72 -14.48 -24.16
N GLN A 328 -0.18 -13.79 -25.16
CA GLN A 328 1.16 -14.05 -25.68
C GLN A 328 2.20 -13.39 -24.75
N SER A 329 3.24 -14.13 -24.41
CA SER A 329 4.37 -13.63 -23.63
C SER A 329 5.65 -13.76 -24.42
N GLN A 330 6.50 -12.76 -24.32
CA GLN A 330 7.87 -12.76 -24.81
C GLN A 330 8.80 -12.40 -23.69
N VAL A 331 9.82 -13.21 -23.44
CA VAL A 331 10.85 -12.94 -22.45
C VAL A 331 12.20 -12.89 -23.15
N GLU A 332 12.87 -11.77 -23.06
CA GLU A 332 14.22 -11.53 -23.57
C GLU A 332 15.17 -11.43 -22.37
N ILE A 333 16.23 -12.24 -22.37
CA ILE A 333 17.22 -12.30 -21.31
C ILE A 333 18.58 -12.01 -21.90
N ASN A 334 19.30 -11.07 -21.32
CA ASN A 334 20.65 -10.67 -21.72
C ASN A 334 21.53 -10.55 -20.47
N ILE A 335 22.38 -11.53 -20.21
CA ILE A 335 23.29 -11.56 -19.05
C ILE A 335 24.71 -11.63 -19.56
N GLY A 336 25.53 -10.65 -19.18
CA GLY A 336 26.93 -10.59 -19.61
C GLY A 336 27.73 -11.81 -19.18
N LYS A 337 27.52 -12.33 -17.97
CA LYS A 337 28.19 -13.53 -17.44
C LYS A 337 27.32 -14.33 -16.51
N ILE A 338 27.18 -15.62 -16.76
CA ILE A 338 26.53 -16.58 -15.84
C ILE A 338 27.59 -17.47 -15.26
N LEU A 339 27.72 -17.46 -13.92
CA LEU A 339 28.62 -18.35 -13.19
C LEU A 339 27.84 -19.58 -12.72
N LEU A 340 28.32 -20.74 -13.11
CA LEU A 340 27.82 -22.06 -12.72
C LEU A 340 28.92 -22.77 -11.93
N ASP A 341 28.59 -23.88 -11.26
CA ASP A 341 29.58 -24.65 -10.52
C ASP A 341 30.60 -25.23 -11.52
N GLY A 342 31.84 -24.75 -11.45
CA GLY A 342 32.96 -25.19 -12.27
C GLY A 342 33.13 -24.53 -13.64
N PHE A 343 32.21 -23.71 -14.16
CA PHE A 343 32.36 -23.03 -15.43
C PHE A 343 31.57 -21.71 -15.52
N ALA A 344 31.90 -20.91 -16.52
CA ALA A 344 31.19 -19.67 -16.82
C ALA A 344 30.65 -19.71 -18.26
N VAL A 345 29.50 -19.06 -18.41
CA VAL A 345 28.87 -18.76 -19.70
C VAL A 345 28.93 -17.26 -19.89
N ASP A 346 29.60 -16.78 -20.94
CA ASP A 346 29.70 -15.38 -21.25
C ASP A 346 28.68 -15.01 -22.34
N ASN A 347 28.24 -13.74 -22.37
CA ASN A 347 27.35 -13.17 -23.40
C ASN A 347 26.06 -13.98 -23.59
N PHE A 348 25.44 -14.40 -22.49
CA PHE A 348 24.21 -15.18 -22.55
C PHE A 348 23.04 -14.31 -23.05
N TYR A 349 22.44 -14.72 -24.15
CA TYR A 349 21.22 -14.13 -24.70
C TYR A 349 20.18 -15.21 -24.99
N SER A 350 18.96 -14.99 -24.58
CA SER A 350 17.83 -15.87 -24.89
C SER A 350 16.56 -15.07 -25.18
N ASN A 351 15.82 -15.52 -26.19
CA ASN A 351 14.50 -14.98 -26.49
C ASN A 351 13.47 -16.11 -26.52
N ILE A 352 12.51 -16.03 -25.61
CA ILE A 352 11.52 -17.05 -25.33
C ILE A 352 10.13 -16.50 -25.62
N PHE A 353 9.40 -17.16 -26.49
CA PHE A 353 7.99 -16.90 -26.75
C PHE A 353 7.14 -18.00 -26.15
N GLY A 354 5.95 -17.60 -25.66
CA GLY A 354 5.05 -18.61 -25.17
C GLY A 354 3.70 -18.11 -24.74
N ASN A 355 2.94 -19.05 -24.25
CA ASN A 355 1.69 -18.88 -23.53
C ASN A 355 1.62 -19.96 -22.46
N GLN A 356 0.50 -20.06 -21.73
CA GLN A 356 0.32 -21.06 -20.66
C GLN A 356 0.52 -22.53 -21.11
N ARG A 357 0.53 -22.84 -22.41
CA ARG A 357 0.59 -24.22 -22.94
C ARG A 357 1.87 -24.54 -23.68
N VAL A 358 2.50 -23.54 -24.28
CA VAL A 358 3.64 -23.75 -25.18
C VAL A 358 4.72 -22.72 -24.90
N LEU A 359 5.94 -23.17 -24.69
CA LEU A 359 7.14 -22.35 -24.63
C LEU A 359 8.01 -22.67 -25.84
N ARG A 360 8.53 -21.65 -26.50
CA ARG A 360 9.44 -21.77 -27.65
C ARG A 360 10.62 -20.83 -27.46
N ILE A 361 11.81 -21.39 -27.38
CA ILE A 361 13.06 -20.65 -27.45
C ILE A 361 13.29 -20.32 -28.93
N THR A 362 13.34 -19.06 -29.29
CA THR A 362 13.52 -18.60 -30.66
C THR A 362 14.95 -18.19 -30.95
N SER A 363 15.69 -17.81 -29.92
CA SER A 363 17.12 -17.53 -29.98
C SER A 363 17.78 -17.95 -28.70
N LEU A 364 18.92 -18.58 -28.79
CA LEU A 364 19.80 -18.89 -27.69
C LEU A 364 21.24 -18.70 -28.19
N ASN A 365 21.95 -17.74 -27.63
CA ASN A 365 23.35 -17.49 -27.92
C ASN A 365 24.13 -17.47 -26.62
N ALA A 366 25.29 -18.05 -26.61
CA ALA A 366 26.18 -18.04 -25.46
C ALA A 366 27.62 -18.34 -25.88
N ASP A 367 28.57 -17.77 -25.18
CA ASP A 367 30.00 -18.12 -25.34
C ASP A 367 30.39 -19.09 -24.23
N LEU A 368 30.84 -20.28 -24.61
CA LEU A 368 31.22 -21.36 -23.69
C LEU A 368 32.58 -21.93 -24.08
N PHE A 369 33.51 -21.99 -23.14
CA PHE A 369 34.87 -22.52 -23.35
C PHE A 369 35.61 -21.89 -24.54
N GLY A 370 35.33 -20.61 -24.88
CA GLY A 370 35.94 -19.92 -26.04
C GLY A 370 35.29 -20.22 -27.40
N GLY A 371 34.19 -21.00 -27.42
CA GLY A 371 33.33 -21.22 -28.58
C GLY A 371 31.98 -20.54 -28.44
N GLN A 372 31.31 -20.22 -29.55
CA GLN A 372 29.93 -19.73 -29.60
C GLN A 372 28.94 -20.86 -29.85
N ILE A 373 27.83 -20.83 -29.17
CA ILE A 373 26.68 -21.70 -29.38
C ILE A 373 25.56 -20.88 -29.99
#